data_5b24956f472c2dd958ec88f6b617ae38
#
_entry.id   5b24956f472c2dd958ec88f6b617ae38
#
_cell.length_a   1.000
_cell.length_b   1.000
_cell.length_c   1.000
_cell.angle_alpha   90.00
_cell.angle_beta   90.00
_cell.angle_gamma   90.00
#
_symmetry.space_group_name_H-M   'P 1'
#
loop_
_entity.id
_entity.type
_entity.pdbx_description
1 polymer ?
#
loop_
_entity_poly.entity_id
_entity_poly.type
_entity_poly.pdbx_seq_one_letter_code
_entity_poly.pdbx_strand_id
1 'polypeptide(L)'
;MNGSFEIREYTEGDRSAFGDWFEALDEVTAARVHRYIRRLEMGNFGAAKWLCEGVFELRLDFGPGYRVYFGRDGQTIIILLGGGSKRRQDSDIAAAVERWKRYKQTKA
;
A
#
# COMPACT_ATOMS: atom_id res chain seq x y z
N MET A 1 3.33 14.51 -18.27
CA MET A 1 3.20 14.21 -17.80
C MET A 1 3.18 13.73 -16.78
N ASN A 2 3.12 13.69 -16.39
CA ASN A 2 3.12 13.48 -15.56
C ASN A 2 2.50 13.00 -14.49
N GLY A 3 2.38 12.86 -13.84
CA GLY A 3 1.66 12.34 -12.73
C GLY A 3 1.65 10.83 -12.54
N SER A 4 2.36 10.14 -13.37
CA SER A 4 2.41 8.67 -13.29
C SER A 4 3.46 8.20 -12.30
N PHE A 5 3.11 7.15 -11.54
CA PHE A 5 4.01 6.51 -10.59
C PHE A 5 4.20 5.06 -10.97
N GLU A 6 5.36 4.53 -10.65
CA GLU A 6 5.60 3.10 -10.74
C GLU A 6 5.16 2.46 -9.43
N ILE A 7 4.36 1.40 -9.51
CA ILE A 7 3.88 0.69 -8.32
C ILE A 7 4.71 -0.57 -8.17
N ARG A 8 5.32 -0.73 -7.00
CA ARG A 8 6.09 -1.93 -6.65
C ARG A 8 5.59 -2.45 -5.33
N GLU A 9 5.83 -3.75 -5.09
CA GLU A 9 5.50 -4.36 -3.81
C GLU A 9 6.79 -4.57 -3.03
N TYR A 10 6.74 -4.26 -1.75
CA TYR A 10 7.85 -4.61 -0.87
C TYR A 10 7.87 -6.13 -0.70
N THR A 11 9.03 -6.73 -0.89
CA THR A 11 9.18 -8.18 -0.75
C THR A 11 10.30 -8.51 0.22
N GLU A 12 10.16 -9.65 0.90
CA GLU A 12 11.23 -10.26 1.69
C GLU A 12 11.41 -11.66 1.11
N GLY A 13 12.56 -11.89 0.48
CA GLY A 13 12.72 -13.05 -0.37
C GLY A 13 11.76 -12.92 -1.54
N ASP A 14 10.93 -13.92 -1.74
CA ASP A 14 9.92 -13.88 -2.80
C ASP A 14 8.51 -13.67 -2.25
N ARG A 15 8.37 -13.19 -0.99
CA ARG A 15 7.08 -12.98 -0.35
C ARG A 15 6.75 -11.50 -0.30
N SER A 16 5.50 -11.18 -0.66
CA SER A 16 4.95 -9.82 -0.58
C SER A 16 3.77 -9.84 0.37
N ALA A 17 3.85 -9.05 1.45
CA ALA A 17 2.73 -8.96 2.38
C ALA A 17 1.49 -8.40 1.70
N PHE A 18 1.66 -7.39 0.83
CA PHE A 18 0.53 -6.88 0.07
C PHE A 18 -0.02 -7.95 -0.86
N GLY A 19 0.85 -8.66 -1.58
CA GLY A 19 0.42 -9.71 -2.51
C GLY A 19 -0.35 -10.82 -1.82
N ASP A 20 0.14 -11.26 -0.67
CA ASP A 20 -0.55 -12.31 0.10
C ASP A 20 -1.95 -11.85 0.51
N TRP A 21 -2.07 -10.61 1.00
CA TRP A 21 -3.37 -10.08 1.38
C TRP A 21 -4.28 -9.93 0.17
N PHE A 22 -3.77 -9.43 -0.93
CA PHE A 22 -4.53 -9.17 -2.13
C PHE A 22 -5.07 -10.47 -2.75
N GLU A 23 -4.23 -11.50 -2.80
CA GLU A 23 -4.62 -12.79 -3.38
C GLU A 23 -5.67 -13.51 -2.57
N ALA A 24 -5.81 -13.19 -1.28
CA ALA A 24 -6.82 -13.79 -0.43
C ALA A 24 -8.19 -13.14 -0.59
N LEU A 25 -8.28 -12.03 -1.32
CA LEU A 25 -9.56 -11.34 -1.53
C LEU A 25 -10.36 -12.05 -2.61
N ASP A 26 -11.70 -11.94 -2.52
CA ASP A 26 -12.54 -12.40 -3.61
C ASP A 26 -12.34 -11.50 -4.85
N GLU A 27 -12.76 -11.99 -6.01
CA GLU A 27 -12.51 -11.29 -7.27
C GLU A 27 -13.11 -9.90 -7.33
N VAL A 28 -14.32 -9.74 -6.83
CA VAL A 28 -15.00 -8.45 -6.87
C VAL A 28 -14.26 -7.42 -6.01
N THR A 29 -13.89 -7.83 -4.81
CA THR A 29 -13.14 -6.96 -3.90
C THR A 29 -11.76 -6.62 -4.48
N ALA A 30 -11.08 -7.63 -5.01
CA ALA A 30 -9.76 -7.42 -5.60
C ALA A 30 -9.82 -6.42 -6.74
N ALA A 31 -10.84 -6.50 -7.59
CA ALA A 31 -11.00 -5.55 -8.70
C ALA A 31 -11.17 -4.12 -8.19
N ARG A 32 -11.92 -3.95 -7.09
CA ARG A 32 -12.13 -2.62 -6.51
C ARG A 32 -10.85 -2.07 -5.89
N VAL A 33 -10.11 -2.92 -5.19
CA VAL A 33 -8.80 -2.54 -4.62
C VAL A 33 -7.87 -2.10 -5.76
N HIS A 34 -7.85 -2.88 -6.83
CA HIS A 34 -7.01 -2.59 -7.99
C HIS A 34 -7.30 -1.20 -8.56
N ARG A 35 -8.57 -0.81 -8.65
CA ARG A 35 -8.93 0.51 -9.15
C ARG A 35 -8.36 1.63 -8.29
N TYR A 36 -8.38 1.47 -6.97
CA TYR A 36 -7.81 2.47 -6.08
C TYR A 36 -6.30 2.58 -6.28
N ILE A 37 -5.62 1.44 -6.47
CA ILE A 37 -4.18 1.45 -6.72
C ILE A 37 -3.88 2.13 -8.06
N ARG A 38 -4.72 1.88 -9.08
CA ARG A 38 -4.57 2.55 -10.36
C ARG A 38 -4.66 4.07 -10.23
N ARG A 39 -5.51 4.56 -9.33
CA ARG A 39 -5.58 6.01 -9.08
C ARG A 39 -4.28 6.54 -8.51
N LEU A 40 -3.66 5.81 -7.59
CA LEU A 40 -2.35 6.19 -7.09
C LEU A 40 -1.33 6.22 -8.23
N GLU A 41 -1.34 5.22 -9.07
CA GLU A 41 -0.43 5.13 -10.21
C GLU A 41 -0.54 6.37 -11.08
N MET A 42 -1.74 6.90 -11.22
CA MET A 42 -1.99 8.07 -12.03
C MET A 42 -1.80 9.40 -11.28
N GLY A 43 -1.29 9.33 -10.06
CA GLY A 43 -1.02 10.51 -9.27
C GLY A 43 -2.19 11.05 -8.47
N ASN A 44 -3.29 10.31 -8.40
CA ASN A 44 -4.44 10.73 -7.63
C ASN A 44 -4.34 10.18 -6.20
N PHE A 45 -4.01 11.05 -5.25
CA PHE A 45 -3.83 10.68 -3.85
C PHE A 45 -5.03 11.08 -2.98
N GLY A 46 -6.20 11.31 -3.59
CA GLY A 46 -7.36 11.81 -2.85
C GLY A 46 -7.83 10.90 -1.72
N ALA A 47 -7.62 9.58 -1.84
CA ALA A 47 -8.04 8.63 -0.81
C ALA A 47 -6.88 8.27 0.13
N ALA A 48 -5.72 8.89 -0.02
CA ALA A 48 -4.53 8.59 0.75
C ALA A 48 -4.29 9.64 1.81
N LYS A 49 -3.70 9.20 2.94
CA LYS A 49 -3.30 10.16 3.95
C LYS A 49 -2.01 9.66 4.61
N TRP A 50 -1.16 10.62 4.98
CA TRP A 50 0.06 10.32 5.70
C TRP A 50 -0.28 9.89 7.12
N LEU A 51 0.35 8.83 7.59
CA LEU A 51 0.13 8.36 8.95
C LEU A 51 1.30 8.73 9.87
N CYS A 52 2.44 8.08 9.63
CA CYS A 52 3.61 8.26 10.49
C CYS A 52 4.82 7.65 9.80
N GLU A 53 5.99 8.17 10.11
CA GLU A 53 7.29 7.61 9.71
C GLU A 53 7.41 7.28 8.23
N GLY A 54 6.76 8.07 7.39
CA GLY A 54 6.83 7.89 5.95
C GLY A 54 5.82 6.92 5.37
N VAL A 55 4.95 6.38 6.20
CA VAL A 55 3.92 5.43 5.75
C VAL A 55 2.61 6.18 5.51
N PHE A 56 2.00 5.89 4.37
CA PHE A 56 0.68 6.42 3.99
C PHE A 56 -0.35 5.31 4.03
N GLU A 57 -1.57 5.70 4.28
CA GLU A 57 -2.73 4.80 4.27
C GLU A 57 -3.63 5.19 3.10
N LEU A 58 -3.92 4.23 2.24
CA LEU A 58 -4.94 4.39 1.21
C LEU A 58 -6.22 3.77 1.76
N ARG A 59 -7.20 4.61 2.02
CA ARG A 59 -8.46 4.14 2.60
C ARG A 59 -9.43 3.82 1.47
N LEU A 60 -9.96 2.60 1.50
CA LEU A 60 -10.91 2.15 0.51
C LEU A 60 -12.31 2.25 1.10
N ASP A 61 -13.19 2.94 0.41
CA ASP A 61 -14.49 3.37 0.92
C ASP A 61 -15.57 2.32 0.67
N PHE A 62 -15.25 1.08 1.07
CA PHE A 62 -16.22 -0.01 0.95
C PHE A 62 -15.80 -1.18 1.85
N GLY A 63 -16.74 -2.10 2.06
CA GLY A 63 -16.48 -3.32 2.83
C GLY A 63 -16.16 -3.04 4.28
N PRO A 64 -15.33 -3.88 4.91
CA PRO A 64 -15.00 -3.74 6.34
C PRO A 64 -13.92 -2.70 6.61
N GLY A 65 -13.83 -1.66 5.80
CA GLY A 65 -12.83 -0.62 5.96
C GLY A 65 -11.47 -1.08 5.49
N TYR A 66 -11.38 -1.52 4.25
CA TYR A 66 -10.11 -1.95 3.68
C TYR A 66 -9.11 -0.79 3.61
N ARG A 67 -7.84 -1.13 3.81
CA ARG A 67 -6.76 -0.17 3.73
C ARG A 67 -5.55 -0.80 3.06
N VAL A 68 -4.83 0.01 2.30
CA VAL A 68 -3.55 -0.39 1.71
C VAL A 68 -2.49 0.60 2.23
N TYR A 69 -1.37 0.07 2.69
CA TYR A 69 -0.30 0.88 3.25
C TYR A 69 0.84 0.98 2.26
N PHE A 70 1.40 2.17 2.11
CA PHE A 70 2.46 2.36 1.13
C PHE A 70 3.43 3.45 1.57
N GLY A 71 4.64 3.40 1.00
CA GLY A 71 5.62 4.46 1.12
C GLY A 71 5.90 5.05 -0.25
N ARG A 72 6.43 6.26 -0.28
CA ARG A 72 6.84 6.89 -1.52
C ARG A 72 8.35 6.95 -1.58
N ASP A 73 8.91 6.38 -2.64
CA ASP A 73 10.36 6.41 -2.87
C ASP A 73 10.62 7.47 -3.92
N GLY A 74 11.03 8.64 -3.46
CA GLY A 74 11.20 9.77 -4.34
C GLY A 74 9.87 10.27 -4.87
N GLN A 75 9.88 10.74 -6.10
CA GLN A 75 8.71 11.35 -6.70
C GLN A 75 8.01 10.47 -7.73
N THR A 76 8.52 9.27 -7.96
CA THR A 76 8.03 8.43 -9.05
C THR A 76 7.66 7.01 -8.67
N ILE A 77 8.02 6.56 -7.46
CA ILE A 77 7.81 5.16 -7.08
C ILE A 77 6.98 5.06 -5.82
N ILE A 78 6.00 4.17 -5.85
CA ILE A 78 5.18 3.83 -4.68
C ILE A 78 5.46 2.38 -4.33
N ILE A 79 5.74 2.13 -3.04
CA ILE A 79 6.04 0.80 -2.54
C ILE A 79 4.87 0.34 -1.69
N LEU A 80 4.18 -0.71 -2.13
CA LEU A 80 3.06 -1.27 -1.38
C LEU A 80 3.60 -2.12 -0.24
N LEU A 81 3.20 -1.83 0.98
CA LEU A 81 3.76 -2.41 2.19
C LEU A 81 2.84 -3.43 2.85
N GLY A 82 1.57 -3.43 2.51
CA GLY A 82 0.62 -4.36 3.07
C GLY A 82 -0.79 -3.87 2.91
N GLY A 83 -1.73 -4.66 3.35
CA GLY A 83 -3.15 -4.32 3.30
C GLY A 83 -3.88 -5.00 4.44
N GLY A 84 -5.10 -4.55 4.69
CA GLY A 84 -5.90 -5.14 5.75
C GLY A 84 -7.23 -4.43 5.88
N SER A 85 -7.94 -4.74 6.96
CA SER A 85 -9.22 -4.12 7.27
C SER A 85 -9.08 -3.25 8.52
N LYS A 86 -10.12 -2.49 8.81
CA LYS A 86 -10.13 -1.63 10.00
C LYS A 86 -9.87 -2.43 11.28
N ARG A 87 -10.34 -3.66 11.32
CA ARG A 87 -10.24 -4.49 12.51
C ARG A 87 -8.80 -4.73 12.96
N ARG A 88 -7.85 -4.80 12.01
CA ARG A 88 -6.45 -5.09 12.31
C ARG A 88 -5.55 -3.89 12.05
N GLN A 89 -6.14 -2.72 12.03
CA GLN A 89 -5.44 -1.52 11.59
C GLN A 89 -4.15 -1.26 12.39
N ASP A 90 -4.20 -1.38 13.71
CA ASP A 90 -3.03 -1.04 14.51
C ASP A 90 -1.85 -1.96 14.21
N SER A 91 -2.09 -3.27 14.15
CA SER A 91 -1.01 -4.21 13.86
C SER A 91 -0.53 -4.09 12.43
N ASP A 92 -1.43 -3.78 11.50
CA ASP A 92 -1.06 -3.62 10.10
C ASP A 92 -0.21 -2.37 9.89
N ILE A 93 -0.51 -1.29 10.61
CA ILE A 93 0.30 -0.07 10.55
C ILE A 93 1.71 -0.35 11.10
N ALA A 94 1.80 -1.03 12.24
CA ALA A 94 3.09 -1.35 12.83
C ALA A 94 3.94 -2.20 11.87
N ALA A 95 3.32 -3.18 11.22
CA ALA A 95 4.04 -4.02 10.26
C ALA A 95 4.49 -3.20 9.05
N ALA A 96 3.65 -2.30 8.55
CA ALA A 96 4.00 -1.46 7.41
C ALA A 96 5.18 -0.55 7.74
N VAL A 97 5.20 0.02 8.95
CA VAL A 97 6.30 0.88 9.38
C VAL A 97 7.61 0.10 9.39
N GLU A 98 7.59 -1.14 9.94
CA GLU A 98 8.79 -1.97 9.95
C GLU A 98 9.28 -2.31 8.54
N ARG A 99 8.36 -2.64 7.65
CA ARG A 99 8.72 -2.96 6.28
C ARG A 99 9.30 -1.75 5.57
N TRP A 100 8.74 -0.57 5.82
CA TRP A 100 9.25 0.66 5.22
C TRP A 100 10.67 0.95 5.69
N LYS A 101 10.95 0.75 6.98
CA LYS A 101 12.30 0.91 7.52
C LYS A 101 13.28 -0.04 6.84
N ARG A 102 12.90 -1.30 6.68
CA ARG A 102 13.75 -2.28 6.02
C ARG A 102 13.99 -1.93 4.56
N TYR A 103 12.94 -1.48 3.88
CA TYR A 103 13.09 -1.06 2.50
C TYR A 103 14.12 0.05 2.36
N LYS A 104 14.02 1.05 3.21
CA LYS A 104 14.95 2.18 3.15
C LYS A 104 16.38 1.75 3.46
N GLN A 105 16.55 0.81 4.37
CA GLN A 105 17.89 0.30 4.72
C GLN A 105 18.53 -0.45 3.57
N THR A 106 17.78 -1.30 2.90
CA THR A 106 18.33 -2.08 1.79
C THR A 106 18.63 -1.20 0.58
N LYS A 107 17.94 -0.10 0.47
CA LYS A 107 18.13 0.83 -0.64
C LYS A 107 19.37 1.71 -0.43
N ALA A 108 19.70 2.01 0.80
CA ALA A 108 20.87 2.85 1.11
C ALA A 108 22.20 2.11 0.89
#